data_f7fd1448cdf0e5dcba0452aa87886270
#
_entry.id   f7fd1448cdf0e5dcba0452aa87886270
#
_cell.length_a   1.000
_cell.length_b   1.000
_cell.length_c   1.000
_cell.angle_alpha   90.00
_cell.angle_beta   90.00
_cell.angle_gamma   90.00
#
_symmetry.space_group_name_H-M   'P 1'
#
loop_
_entity.id
_entity.type
_entity.pdbx_description
1 polymer ?
#
loop_
_entity_poly.entity_id
_entity_poly.type
_entity_poly.pdbx_seq_one_letter_code
_entity_poly.pdbx_strand_id
1 'polypeptide(L)'
;MNDVALPQASDRVGILDRLWRTLAGPRLTLILLVWVAAVLALSAVIPQAPPNLEDPLVRSQWLATVPIRALPAFESLQALGVFGLRDSAWLRLPLALMLAHCLVMLAALCPALNSRVRGIAGQVDPLGKEFQVERRLPAAAGQAGRQVLSRLEQAGYRVLSLEEGEAPEPDRQRHIAWRWRWSWLGLAGIYLGLGLACAGLILEGWLGQGQDIILAPDTPIRLAWLGEAQLVLEETTVTGNDPLRPSSGVASLSLSNGLGERRPLSLRQHSSQLWQGMWLTLTGLQPVAEVSAVDADTEEPVLLQAFSPRAPPQERVRLALVGDPELRLVGVPAQNVTLRVDYNLEASRLIANGEVAEPTLTLYFFQGAEASPRRSAPSPSGGEVMFDGVRYRAALDHNVGLRIESSPWWMLVAVAVGITALSFILLTVMPPVYVQTIVERADGGSQVTLTADLVGDEQRIQRDLRAFITPDE
;
A
#
# COMPACT_ATOMS: atom_id res chain seq x y z
N MET A 1 49.36 50.64 21.51
CA MET A 1 47.97 50.20 21.40
C MET A 1 47.95 49.18 20.26
N ASN A 2 48.02 47.94 20.62
CA ASN A 2 48.05 46.80 19.67
C ASN A 2 46.60 46.33 19.52
N ASP A 3 46.04 46.57 18.34
CA ASP A 3 44.78 45.94 17.93
C ASP A 3 44.97 44.43 17.77
N VAL A 4 44.54 43.70 18.80
CA VAL A 4 44.43 42.24 18.70
C VAL A 4 43.19 41.96 17.85
N ALA A 5 43.40 41.74 16.58
CA ALA A 5 42.36 41.20 15.70
C ALA A 5 41.96 39.82 16.18
N LEU A 6 40.75 39.74 16.75
CA LEU A 6 40.13 38.44 17.08
C LEU A 6 40.03 37.63 15.82
N PRO A 7 40.42 36.35 15.81
CA PRO A 7 40.27 35.49 14.62
C PRO A 7 38.78 35.37 14.34
N GLN A 8 38.38 35.83 13.18
CA GLN A 8 37.07 35.50 12.61
C GLN A 8 36.95 33.97 12.56
N ALA A 9 36.09 33.44 13.44
CA ALA A 9 35.72 32.05 13.40
C ALA A 9 35.20 31.77 11.99
N SER A 10 36.02 31.13 11.16
CA SER A 10 35.65 30.70 9.80
C SER A 10 34.48 29.73 9.98
N ASP A 11 33.31 30.17 9.54
CA ASP A 11 32.07 29.37 9.40
C ASP A 11 32.34 28.17 8.49
N ARG A 12 33.09 27.20 8.97
CA ARG A 12 33.11 25.86 8.38
C ARG A 12 31.83 25.18 8.84
N VAL A 13 30.71 25.56 8.21
CA VAL A 13 29.49 24.78 8.34
C VAL A 13 29.85 23.33 8.01
N GLY A 14 29.88 22.48 9.01
CA GLY A 14 30.27 21.07 8.89
C GLY A 14 29.39 20.38 7.85
N ILE A 15 29.90 19.33 7.23
CA ILE A 15 29.10 18.51 6.29
C ILE A 15 27.79 18.03 6.97
N LEU A 16 27.86 17.71 8.26
CA LEU A 16 26.70 17.31 9.07
C LEU A 16 25.66 18.42 9.19
N ASP A 17 26.07 19.68 9.37
CA ASP A 17 25.12 20.79 9.46
C ASP A 17 24.44 21.07 8.11
N ARG A 18 25.15 20.89 7.00
CA ARG A 18 24.55 21.01 5.66
C ARG A 18 23.56 19.89 5.40
N LEU A 19 23.93 18.64 5.77
CA LEU A 19 23.04 17.48 5.67
C LEU A 19 21.79 17.67 6.50
N TRP A 20 21.97 18.11 7.77
CA TRP A 20 20.86 18.40 8.68
C TRP A 20 19.91 19.45 8.12
N ARG A 21 20.43 20.59 7.65
CA ARG A 21 19.61 21.66 7.03
C ARG A 21 18.86 21.18 5.78
N THR A 22 19.49 20.33 4.98
CA THR A 22 18.83 19.74 3.81
C THR A 22 17.72 18.79 4.22
N LEU A 23 18.00 17.90 5.19
CA LEU A 23 17.02 16.96 5.72
C LEU A 23 15.92 17.64 6.52
N ALA A 24 16.16 18.76 7.18
CA ALA A 24 15.16 19.53 7.92
C ALA A 24 14.35 20.47 7.02
N GLY A 25 14.57 20.46 5.70
CA GLY A 25 13.88 21.37 4.79
C GLY A 25 12.50 20.85 4.35
N PRO A 26 11.41 21.64 4.43
CA PRO A 26 10.05 21.20 4.04
C PRO A 26 9.92 20.89 2.54
N ARG A 27 10.83 21.42 1.71
CA ARG A 27 10.88 21.09 0.28
C ARG A 27 11.20 19.64 0.02
N LEU A 28 12.01 19.00 0.90
CA LEU A 28 12.35 17.59 0.77
C LEU A 28 11.12 16.72 0.98
N THR A 29 10.25 17.06 1.95
CA THR A 29 8.97 16.36 2.16
C THR A 29 8.17 16.29 0.87
N LEU A 30 8.02 17.43 0.18
CA LEU A 30 7.25 17.51 -1.06
C LEU A 30 7.88 16.65 -2.18
N ILE A 31 9.19 16.75 -2.35
CA ILE A 31 9.93 15.99 -3.38
C ILE A 31 9.76 14.49 -3.15
N LEU A 32 9.95 14.04 -1.91
CA LEU A 32 9.83 12.61 -1.57
C LEU A 32 8.39 12.10 -1.69
N LEU A 33 7.39 12.92 -1.29
CA LEU A 33 5.97 12.57 -1.48
C LEU A 33 5.62 12.43 -2.97
N VAL A 34 6.05 13.37 -3.80
CA VAL A 34 5.83 13.31 -5.25
C VAL A 34 6.52 12.07 -5.84
N TRP A 35 7.74 11.77 -5.40
CA TRP A 35 8.45 10.58 -5.88
C TRP A 35 7.72 9.29 -5.50
N VAL A 36 7.36 9.12 -4.22
CA VAL A 36 6.62 7.93 -3.76
C VAL A 36 5.28 7.81 -4.50
N ALA A 37 4.53 8.92 -4.63
CA ALA A 37 3.27 8.94 -5.37
C ALA A 37 3.45 8.55 -6.85
N ALA A 38 4.50 9.04 -7.52
CA ALA A 38 4.81 8.70 -8.90
C ALA A 38 5.13 7.21 -9.06
N VAL A 39 5.96 6.64 -8.17
CA VAL A 39 6.29 5.21 -8.20
C VAL A 39 5.06 4.35 -7.94
N LEU A 40 4.21 4.71 -6.99
CA LEU A 40 2.96 4.00 -6.71
C LEU A 40 1.98 4.09 -7.87
N ALA A 41 1.80 5.27 -8.47
CA ALA A 41 0.96 5.45 -9.65
C ALA A 41 1.48 4.61 -10.83
N LEU A 42 2.78 4.60 -11.07
CA LEU A 42 3.40 3.79 -12.12
C LEU A 42 3.20 2.29 -11.86
N SER A 43 3.35 1.85 -10.60
CA SER A 43 3.11 0.44 -10.22
C SER A 43 1.65 0.00 -10.34
N ALA A 44 0.70 0.94 -10.33
CA ALA A 44 -0.71 0.65 -10.53
C ALA A 44 -1.08 0.50 -12.02
N VAL A 45 -0.35 1.18 -12.91
CA VAL A 45 -0.59 1.16 -14.36
C VAL A 45 0.16 0.02 -15.04
N ILE A 46 1.39 -0.26 -14.60
CA ILE A 46 2.24 -1.30 -15.19
C ILE A 46 1.98 -2.62 -14.47
N PRO A 47 1.72 -3.72 -15.21
CA PRO A 47 1.60 -5.04 -14.61
C PRO A 47 2.84 -5.38 -13.79
N GLN A 48 2.64 -5.67 -12.52
CA GLN A 48 3.73 -6.02 -11.61
C GLN A 48 3.93 -7.53 -11.58
N ALA A 49 5.18 -7.96 -11.55
CA ALA A 49 5.53 -9.37 -11.44
C ALA A 49 5.04 -9.92 -10.08
N PRO A 50 4.47 -11.13 -10.05
CA PRO A 50 4.15 -11.80 -8.80
C PRO A 50 5.39 -11.96 -7.91
N PRO A 51 5.27 -11.83 -6.58
CA PRO A 51 6.42 -11.83 -5.67
C PRO A 51 7.23 -13.14 -5.65
N ASN A 52 6.65 -14.25 -6.10
CA ASN A 52 7.26 -15.59 -6.03
C ASN A 52 7.96 -16.02 -7.34
N LEU A 53 8.24 -15.12 -8.26
CA LEU A 53 8.95 -15.41 -9.51
C LEU A 53 10.48 -15.39 -9.30
N GLU A 54 10.97 -16.22 -8.36
CA GLU A 54 12.42 -16.43 -8.18
C GLU A 54 13.02 -17.27 -9.30
N ASP A 55 12.21 -18.18 -9.91
CA ASP A 55 12.65 -18.98 -11.06
C ASP A 55 12.76 -18.11 -12.32
N PRO A 56 13.97 -17.99 -12.91
CA PRO A 56 14.18 -17.22 -14.14
C PRO A 56 13.30 -17.68 -15.31
N LEU A 57 13.00 -18.99 -15.40
CA LEU A 57 12.16 -19.54 -16.47
C LEU A 57 10.70 -19.08 -16.31
N VAL A 58 10.15 -19.20 -15.10
CA VAL A 58 8.78 -18.76 -14.80
C VAL A 58 8.65 -17.25 -15.01
N ARG A 59 9.67 -16.49 -14.61
CA ARG A 59 9.72 -15.05 -14.85
C ARG A 59 9.74 -14.70 -16.34
N SER A 60 10.53 -15.43 -17.14
CA SER A 60 10.59 -15.21 -18.59
C SER A 60 9.26 -15.54 -19.28
N GLN A 61 8.59 -16.60 -18.84
CA GLN A 61 7.25 -16.97 -19.33
C GLN A 61 6.21 -15.90 -18.97
N TRP A 62 6.24 -15.41 -17.72
CA TRP A 62 5.35 -14.32 -17.32
C TRP A 62 5.59 -13.06 -18.14
N LEU A 63 6.84 -12.64 -18.34
CA LEU A 63 7.20 -11.50 -19.19
C LEU A 63 6.71 -11.67 -20.63
N ALA A 64 6.65 -12.91 -21.13
CA ALA A 64 6.12 -13.21 -22.46
C ALA A 64 4.60 -12.95 -22.57
N THR A 65 3.86 -12.99 -21.46
CA THR A 65 2.41 -12.77 -21.43
C THR A 65 2.01 -11.29 -21.24
N VAL A 66 2.98 -10.43 -20.88
CA VAL A 66 2.71 -9.02 -20.58
C VAL A 66 2.33 -8.26 -21.86
N PRO A 67 1.17 -7.57 -21.91
CA PRO A 67 0.71 -6.86 -23.12
C PRO A 67 1.66 -5.79 -23.65
N ILE A 68 2.48 -5.20 -22.75
CA ILE A 68 3.42 -4.10 -23.04
C ILE A 68 4.66 -4.60 -23.81
N ARG A 69 4.83 -5.92 -24.01
CA ARG A 69 5.97 -6.50 -24.73
C ARG A 69 6.15 -5.94 -26.16
N ALA A 70 5.07 -5.50 -26.78
CA ALA A 70 5.11 -4.91 -28.11
C ALA A 70 5.70 -3.49 -28.15
N LEU A 71 5.96 -2.85 -27.02
CA LEU A 71 6.56 -1.51 -26.99
C LEU A 71 8.06 -1.57 -27.25
N PRO A 72 8.61 -0.65 -28.06
CA PRO A 72 10.04 -0.61 -28.35
C PRO A 72 10.93 -0.33 -27.12
N ALA A 73 10.32 0.21 -26.03
CA ALA A 73 11.00 0.49 -24.78
C ALA A 73 10.99 -0.70 -23.79
N PHE A 74 10.43 -1.86 -24.15
CA PHE A 74 10.23 -2.98 -23.21
C PHE A 74 11.53 -3.44 -22.55
N GLU A 75 12.60 -3.61 -23.30
CA GLU A 75 13.90 -4.04 -22.78
C GLU A 75 14.47 -3.02 -21.77
N SER A 76 14.34 -1.72 -22.07
CA SER A 76 14.76 -0.65 -21.17
C SER A 76 13.94 -0.65 -19.88
N LEU A 77 12.63 -0.84 -19.96
CA LEU A 77 11.74 -0.93 -18.79
C LEU A 77 12.07 -2.16 -17.94
N GLN A 78 12.38 -3.28 -18.58
CA GLN A 78 12.82 -4.48 -17.89
C GLN A 78 14.16 -4.29 -17.18
N ALA A 79 15.15 -3.67 -17.84
CA ALA A 79 16.45 -3.37 -17.26
C ALA A 79 16.36 -2.40 -16.07
N LEU A 80 15.42 -1.44 -16.10
CA LEU A 80 15.12 -0.52 -15.00
C LEU A 80 14.33 -1.17 -13.85
N GLY A 81 13.91 -2.43 -13.98
CA GLY A 81 13.17 -3.15 -12.95
C GLY A 81 11.73 -2.64 -12.73
N VAL A 82 11.13 -2.03 -13.75
CA VAL A 82 9.79 -1.39 -13.66
C VAL A 82 8.68 -2.41 -13.41
N PHE A 83 8.89 -3.68 -13.74
CA PHE A 83 7.96 -4.78 -13.48
C PHE A 83 7.99 -5.32 -12.04
N GLY A 84 8.85 -4.77 -11.18
CA GLY A 84 8.94 -5.10 -9.77
C GLY A 84 9.11 -3.84 -8.90
N LEU A 85 8.41 -2.75 -9.23
CA LEU A 85 8.56 -1.45 -8.55
C LEU A 85 8.26 -1.51 -7.06
N ARG A 86 7.30 -2.34 -6.64
CA ARG A 86 6.89 -2.48 -5.24
C ARG A 86 8.04 -2.98 -4.35
N ASP A 87 8.89 -3.86 -4.91
CA ASP A 87 10.01 -4.46 -4.20
C ASP A 87 11.36 -3.84 -4.57
N SER A 88 11.34 -2.86 -5.46
CA SER A 88 12.55 -2.23 -6.00
C SER A 88 13.12 -1.15 -5.08
N ALA A 89 14.40 -0.83 -5.32
CA ALA A 89 15.05 0.31 -4.70
C ALA A 89 14.36 1.65 -5.01
N TRP A 90 13.62 1.75 -6.12
CA TRP A 90 12.87 2.94 -6.51
C TRP A 90 11.80 3.36 -5.51
N LEU A 91 11.21 2.39 -4.80
CA LEU A 91 10.24 2.65 -3.73
C LEU A 91 10.92 2.64 -2.35
N ARG A 92 11.81 1.67 -2.09
CA ARG A 92 12.42 1.48 -0.76
C ARG A 92 13.33 2.63 -0.35
N LEU A 93 14.14 3.17 -1.28
CA LEU A 93 15.03 4.29 -0.97
C LEU A 93 14.29 5.58 -0.61
N PRO A 94 13.30 6.07 -1.39
CA PRO A 94 12.57 7.26 -1.00
C PRO A 94 11.73 7.07 0.27
N LEU A 95 11.20 5.86 0.55
CA LEU A 95 10.52 5.57 1.81
C LEU A 95 11.48 5.62 3.00
N ALA A 96 12.67 5.04 2.90
CA ALA A 96 13.69 5.09 3.94
C ALA A 96 14.18 6.53 4.16
N LEU A 97 14.39 7.30 3.09
CA LEU A 97 14.78 8.70 3.18
C LEU A 97 13.67 9.57 3.76
N MET A 98 12.40 9.28 3.42
CA MET A 98 11.24 9.95 4.01
C MET A 98 11.12 9.66 5.51
N LEU A 99 11.33 8.40 5.93
CA LEU A 99 11.35 8.04 7.34
C LEU A 99 12.45 8.79 8.10
N ALA A 100 13.68 8.80 7.57
CA ALA A 100 14.78 9.55 8.15
C ALA A 100 14.48 11.06 8.22
N HIS A 101 13.91 11.64 7.16
CA HIS A 101 13.46 13.01 7.12
C HIS A 101 12.41 13.31 8.20
N CYS A 102 11.39 12.45 8.36
CA CYS A 102 10.37 12.61 9.41
C CYS A 102 10.97 12.59 10.82
N LEU A 103 11.94 11.70 11.07
CA LEU A 103 12.64 11.64 12.36
C LEU A 103 13.44 12.91 12.63
N VAL A 104 14.15 13.42 11.62
CA VAL A 104 14.91 14.68 11.73
C VAL A 104 13.96 15.86 11.98
N MET A 105 12.84 15.94 11.26
CA MET A 105 11.83 16.99 11.47
C MET A 105 11.21 16.91 12.86
N LEU A 106 10.86 15.73 13.36
CA LEU A 106 10.36 15.55 14.71
C LEU A 106 11.40 15.99 15.76
N ALA A 107 12.66 15.60 15.57
CA ALA A 107 13.73 16.01 16.47
C ALA A 107 13.96 17.55 16.47
N ALA A 108 13.89 18.17 15.29
CA ALA A 108 14.02 19.62 15.15
C ALA A 108 12.81 20.38 15.72
N LEU A 109 11.59 19.83 15.59
CA LEU A 109 10.37 20.45 16.11
C LEU A 109 10.21 20.30 17.62
N CYS A 110 10.72 19.23 18.24
CA CYS A 110 10.51 18.91 19.66
C CYS A 110 10.86 20.06 20.63
N PRO A 111 12.01 20.73 20.55
CA PRO A 111 12.36 21.81 21.48
C PRO A 111 11.41 23.01 21.35
N ALA A 112 11.12 23.42 20.10
CA ALA A 112 10.23 24.54 19.81
C ALA A 112 8.78 24.24 20.22
N LEU A 113 8.28 23.03 19.96
CA LEU A 113 6.95 22.59 20.40
C LEU A 113 6.82 22.56 21.92
N ASN A 114 7.83 22.06 22.62
CA ASN A 114 7.81 22.00 24.08
C ASN A 114 7.70 23.42 24.69
N SER A 115 8.45 24.40 24.17
CA SER A 115 8.35 25.79 24.63
C SER A 115 6.98 26.41 24.31
N ARG A 116 6.42 26.18 23.09
CA ARG A 116 5.10 26.69 22.70
C ARG A 116 3.96 26.10 23.51
N VAL A 117 4.00 24.78 23.75
CA VAL A 117 2.97 24.08 24.52
C VAL A 117 3.04 24.45 26.00
N ARG A 118 4.22 24.60 26.57
CA ARG A 118 4.39 25.02 27.97
C ARG A 118 4.18 26.50 28.20
N GLY A 119 4.19 27.31 27.13
CA GLY A 119 4.09 28.77 27.23
C GLY A 119 5.33 29.38 27.87
N ILE A 120 6.51 28.73 27.68
CA ILE A 120 7.77 29.25 28.20
C ILE A 120 8.19 30.44 27.35
N ALA A 121 8.38 31.57 27.98
CA ALA A 121 8.85 32.78 27.36
C ALA A 121 10.34 32.66 27.07
N GLY A 122 10.73 32.63 25.82
CA GLY A 122 12.11 32.66 25.37
C GLY A 122 12.16 33.09 23.90
N GLN A 123 13.35 33.35 23.40
CA GLN A 123 13.57 33.57 22.00
C GLN A 123 13.40 32.23 21.29
N VAL A 124 12.19 31.97 20.81
CA VAL A 124 11.85 30.70 20.16
C VAL A 124 11.88 30.92 18.65
N ASP A 125 12.66 30.09 17.96
CA ASP A 125 12.67 30.12 16.49
C ASP A 125 11.26 29.94 15.93
N PRO A 126 10.88 30.69 14.88
CA PRO A 126 9.56 30.60 14.28
C PRO A 126 9.33 29.17 13.72
N LEU A 127 8.20 28.56 14.08
CA LEU A 127 7.78 27.25 13.56
C LEU A 127 6.93 27.35 12.31
N GLY A 128 6.32 28.52 12.10
CA GLY A 128 5.49 28.82 10.96
C GLY A 128 5.99 30.01 10.17
N LYS A 129 5.06 30.73 9.56
CA LYS A 129 5.37 31.99 8.90
C LYS A 129 5.38 33.11 9.93
N GLU A 130 6.49 33.85 9.95
CA GLU A 130 6.63 35.03 10.79
C GLU A 130 6.02 36.25 10.11
N PHE A 131 5.23 36.98 10.86
CA PHE A 131 4.61 38.21 10.42
C PHE A 131 4.83 39.29 11.46
N GLN A 132 5.32 40.45 11.05
CA GLN A 132 5.59 41.58 11.92
C GLN A 132 4.76 42.80 11.52
N VAL A 133 4.15 43.46 12.49
CA VAL A 133 3.45 44.73 12.33
C VAL A 133 3.97 45.68 13.38
N GLU A 134 4.33 46.87 12.94
CA GLU A 134 4.76 47.98 13.79
C GLU A 134 3.83 49.18 13.63
N ARG A 135 3.51 49.79 14.77
CA ARG A 135 2.72 51.02 14.78
C ARG A 135 3.07 51.92 15.95
N ARG A 136 3.07 53.22 15.69
CA ARG A 136 3.20 54.24 16.75
C ARG A 136 1.81 54.59 17.27
N LEU A 137 1.66 54.57 18.60
CA LEU A 137 0.44 54.97 19.30
C LEU A 137 0.72 56.24 20.12
N PRO A 138 -0.23 57.21 20.14
CA PRO A 138 -0.05 58.47 20.90
C PRO A 138 -0.20 58.29 22.42
N ALA A 139 -0.30 57.05 22.91
CA ALA A 139 -0.48 56.69 24.32
C ALA A 139 0.88 56.35 24.99
N ALA A 140 0.97 56.55 26.28
CA ALA A 140 2.13 56.08 27.05
C ALA A 140 2.25 54.56 26.97
N ALA A 141 3.51 54.01 26.98
CA ALA A 141 3.78 52.63 26.74
C ALA A 141 2.93 51.64 27.60
N GLY A 142 2.75 51.89 28.89
CA GLY A 142 1.93 51.11 29.77
C GLY A 142 0.42 51.14 29.45
N GLN A 143 -0.06 52.22 28.86
CA GLN A 143 -1.48 52.35 28.44
C GLN A 143 -1.69 51.66 27.08
N ALA A 144 -0.77 51.86 26.12
CA ALA A 144 -0.78 51.19 24.83
C ALA A 144 -0.69 49.68 24.98
N GLY A 145 0.20 49.17 25.85
CA GLY A 145 0.32 47.76 26.16
C GLY A 145 -1.00 47.15 26.67
N ARG A 146 -1.60 47.78 27.70
CA ARG A 146 -2.89 47.33 28.25
C ARG A 146 -4.00 47.31 27.21
N GLN A 147 -4.08 48.33 26.36
CA GLN A 147 -5.07 48.40 25.29
C GLN A 147 -4.92 47.27 24.27
N VAL A 148 -3.71 46.97 23.82
CA VAL A 148 -3.46 45.87 22.89
C VAL A 148 -3.73 44.51 23.54
N LEU A 149 -3.33 44.31 24.79
CA LEU A 149 -3.56 43.07 25.52
C LEU A 149 -5.06 42.80 25.74
N SER A 150 -5.84 43.83 26.14
CA SER A 150 -7.29 43.67 26.33
C SER A 150 -8.00 43.27 25.01
N ARG A 151 -7.57 43.79 23.87
CA ARG A 151 -8.11 43.41 22.57
C ARG A 151 -7.73 41.98 22.18
N LEU A 152 -6.49 41.54 22.46
CA LEU A 152 -6.09 40.16 22.26
C LEU A 152 -6.89 39.20 23.11
N GLU A 153 -7.16 39.54 24.40
CA GLU A 153 -8.00 38.73 25.28
C GLU A 153 -9.44 38.65 24.81
N GLN A 154 -10.04 39.76 24.36
CA GLN A 154 -11.39 39.80 23.77
C GLN A 154 -11.47 38.94 22.50
N ALA A 155 -10.39 38.84 21.73
CA ALA A 155 -10.28 37.97 20.55
C ALA A 155 -10.00 36.49 20.91
N GLY A 156 -9.97 36.14 22.19
CA GLY A 156 -9.79 34.76 22.67
C GLY A 156 -8.33 34.28 22.77
N TYR A 157 -7.39 35.23 22.76
CA TYR A 157 -5.99 34.92 23.06
C TYR A 157 -5.79 34.84 24.57
N ARG A 158 -4.97 33.90 25.02
CA ARG A 158 -4.46 33.88 26.39
C ARG A 158 -3.16 34.65 26.45
N VAL A 159 -3.10 35.64 27.33
CA VAL A 159 -1.98 36.54 27.48
C VAL A 159 -1.15 36.18 28.71
N LEU A 160 0.16 36.23 28.58
CA LEU A 160 1.12 36.12 29.66
C LEU A 160 2.05 37.34 29.62
N SER A 161 2.11 38.07 30.70
CA SER A 161 3.11 39.15 30.89
C SER A 161 4.43 38.54 31.28
N LEU A 162 5.48 38.89 30.58
CA LEU A 162 6.83 38.53 30.93
C LEU A 162 7.40 39.60 31.89
N GLU A 163 7.39 39.31 33.18
CA GLU A 163 8.21 40.06 34.12
C GLU A 163 9.65 39.58 33.93
N GLU A 164 10.49 40.35 33.27
CA GLU A 164 11.94 40.07 33.17
C GLU A 164 12.55 40.23 34.59
N GLY A 165 12.97 39.10 35.16
CA GLY A 165 13.63 39.05 36.47
C GLY A 165 15.08 39.47 36.40
N GLU A 166 15.41 40.68 36.17
CA GLU A 166 16.66 41.40 36.52
C GLU A 166 16.52 42.80 35.88
N ALA A 167 16.04 43.76 36.71
CA ALA A 167 15.81 45.16 36.40
C ALA A 167 14.89 45.40 35.21
N PRO A 168 13.59 45.66 35.41
CA PRO A 168 12.67 46.00 34.30
C PRO A 168 13.23 47.26 33.65
N GLU A 169 13.59 47.16 32.37
CA GLU A 169 13.78 48.35 31.54
C GLU A 169 12.45 49.09 31.56
N PRO A 170 12.33 50.26 32.22
CA PRO A 170 11.04 50.90 32.44
C PRO A 170 10.38 51.31 31.16
N ASP A 171 11.12 51.32 30.06
CA ASP A 171 10.67 51.78 28.74
C ASP A 171 10.34 50.63 27.74
N ARG A 172 10.48 49.35 28.15
CA ARG A 172 10.25 48.21 27.29
C ARG A 172 9.41 47.12 27.99
N GLN A 173 8.22 46.85 27.48
CA GLN A 173 7.34 45.79 27.97
C GLN A 173 7.19 44.68 26.93
N ARG A 174 7.38 43.43 27.38
CA ARG A 174 7.20 42.25 26.53
C ARG A 174 6.02 41.41 27.03
N HIS A 175 5.15 41.04 26.13
CA HIS A 175 4.01 40.18 26.40
C HIS A 175 3.93 39.09 25.36
N ILE A 176 3.41 37.94 25.77
CA ILE A 176 3.16 36.82 24.87
C ILE A 176 1.68 36.49 24.91
N ALA A 177 1.10 36.31 23.75
CA ALA A 177 -0.27 35.85 23.61
C ALA A 177 -0.32 34.63 22.69
N TRP A 178 -1.18 33.68 23.01
CA TRP A 178 -1.37 32.49 22.17
C TRP A 178 -2.82 32.12 22.05
N ARG A 179 -3.15 31.50 20.90
CA ARG A 179 -4.44 30.89 20.64
C ARG A 179 -4.23 29.46 20.16
N TRP A 180 -5.01 28.50 20.68
CA TRP A 180 -4.95 27.09 20.29
C TRP A 180 -3.54 26.45 20.44
N ARG A 181 -2.87 26.70 21.54
CA ARG A 181 -1.47 26.24 21.77
C ARG A 181 -1.24 24.74 21.54
N TRP A 182 -2.25 23.90 21.84
CA TRP A 182 -2.17 22.46 21.63
C TRP A 182 -2.17 22.05 20.16
N SER A 183 -2.70 22.89 19.28
CA SER A 183 -2.73 22.62 17.84
C SER A 183 -1.35 22.62 17.22
N TRP A 184 -0.33 23.19 17.88
CA TRP A 184 1.06 23.05 17.46
C TRP A 184 1.51 21.59 17.40
N LEU A 185 0.93 20.70 18.23
CA LEU A 185 1.17 19.26 18.17
C LEU A 185 0.74 18.65 16.85
N GLY A 186 -0.17 19.28 16.11
CA GLY A 186 -0.56 18.85 14.77
C GLY A 186 0.60 18.84 13.79
N LEU A 187 1.58 19.76 13.91
CA LEU A 187 2.78 19.71 13.07
C LEU A 187 3.60 18.44 13.34
N ALA A 188 3.82 18.11 14.62
CA ALA A 188 4.50 16.87 14.97
C ALA A 188 3.70 15.64 14.55
N GLY A 189 2.38 15.70 14.70
CA GLY A 189 1.47 14.62 14.31
C GLY A 189 1.51 14.29 12.83
N ILE A 190 1.65 15.30 11.95
CA ILE A 190 1.82 15.06 10.50
C ILE A 190 3.12 14.27 10.23
N TYR A 191 4.26 14.70 10.78
CA TYR A 191 5.53 13.99 10.56
C TYR A 191 5.56 12.62 11.25
N LEU A 192 4.93 12.50 12.43
CA LEU A 192 4.81 11.21 13.12
C LEU A 192 3.97 10.24 12.29
N GLY A 193 2.80 10.67 11.83
CA GLY A 193 1.94 9.84 11.01
C GLY A 193 2.61 9.45 9.69
N LEU A 194 3.22 10.40 8.98
CA LEU A 194 3.96 10.11 7.75
C LEU A 194 5.13 9.14 7.99
N GLY A 195 5.89 9.33 9.07
CA GLY A 195 6.98 8.42 9.46
C GLY A 195 6.49 7.01 9.78
N LEU A 196 5.39 6.88 10.53
CA LEU A 196 4.76 5.60 10.83
C LEU A 196 4.23 4.91 9.56
N ALA A 197 3.65 5.67 8.63
CA ALA A 197 3.21 5.12 7.35
C ALA A 197 4.40 4.57 6.54
N CYS A 198 5.50 5.31 6.44
CA CYS A 198 6.72 4.85 5.78
C CYS A 198 7.32 3.61 6.48
N ALA A 199 7.36 3.61 7.80
CA ALA A 199 7.82 2.45 8.57
C ALA A 199 6.94 1.21 8.32
N GLY A 200 5.62 1.38 8.32
CA GLY A 200 4.67 0.32 8.01
C GLY A 200 4.88 -0.27 6.62
N LEU A 201 5.05 0.59 5.61
CA LEU A 201 5.30 0.15 4.23
C LEU A 201 6.67 -0.54 4.06
N ILE A 202 7.70 -0.09 4.76
CA ILE A 202 9.03 -0.73 4.75
C ILE A 202 8.94 -2.11 5.42
N LEU A 203 8.29 -2.20 6.58
CA LEU A 203 8.10 -3.45 7.31
C LEU A 203 7.25 -4.43 6.50
N GLU A 204 6.22 -3.95 5.80
CA GLU A 204 5.43 -4.76 4.86
C GLU A 204 6.31 -5.37 3.77
N GLY A 205 7.18 -4.58 3.15
CA GLY A 205 8.09 -5.06 2.10
C GLY A 205 9.19 -6.01 2.59
N TRP A 206 9.47 -6.06 3.90
CA TRP A 206 10.50 -6.94 4.48
C TRP A 206 9.93 -8.17 5.18
N LEU A 207 8.81 -8.02 5.85
CA LEU A 207 8.24 -9.02 6.74
C LEU A 207 6.85 -9.49 6.28
N GLY A 208 6.26 -8.81 5.30
CA GLY A 208 5.02 -9.26 4.66
C GLY A 208 5.25 -10.61 3.98
N GLN A 209 4.32 -11.53 4.16
CA GLN A 209 4.35 -12.84 3.54
C GLN A 209 3.21 -12.93 2.54
N GLY A 210 3.54 -13.32 1.31
CA GLY A 210 2.57 -13.56 0.26
C GLY A 210 2.85 -14.89 -0.42
N GLN A 211 1.80 -15.65 -0.71
CA GLN A 211 1.89 -16.89 -1.45
C GLN A 211 0.76 -16.97 -2.47
N ASP A 212 1.13 -17.26 -3.71
CA ASP A 212 0.18 -17.65 -4.74
C ASP A 212 0.06 -19.17 -4.72
N ILE A 213 -1.16 -19.67 -4.57
CA ILE A 213 -1.45 -21.09 -4.56
C ILE A 213 -2.52 -21.41 -5.60
N ILE A 214 -2.45 -22.61 -6.13
CA ILE A 214 -3.50 -23.18 -7.00
C ILE A 214 -4.23 -24.24 -6.19
N LEU A 215 -5.49 -24.01 -5.96
CA LEU A 215 -6.37 -24.93 -5.24
C LEU A 215 -7.12 -25.78 -6.24
N ALA A 216 -7.05 -27.09 -6.06
CA ALA A 216 -7.96 -28.04 -6.68
C ALA A 216 -9.08 -28.38 -5.68
N PRO A 217 -10.31 -28.71 -6.13
CA PRO A 217 -11.38 -29.18 -5.27
C PRO A 217 -10.93 -30.36 -4.39
N ASP A 218 -11.47 -30.42 -3.19
CA ASP A 218 -11.24 -31.47 -2.19
C ASP A 218 -9.77 -31.71 -1.80
N THR A 219 -8.85 -30.84 -2.25
CA THR A 219 -7.43 -30.97 -1.91
C THR A 219 -7.06 -29.99 -0.80
N PRO A 220 -6.83 -30.45 0.44
CA PRO A 220 -6.46 -29.55 1.52
C PRO A 220 -5.03 -29.03 1.35
N ILE A 221 -4.87 -27.72 1.37
CA ILE A 221 -3.55 -27.09 1.39
C ILE A 221 -3.27 -26.55 2.79
N ARG A 222 -2.14 -26.95 3.36
CA ARG A 222 -1.67 -26.44 4.66
C ARG A 222 -0.97 -25.11 4.46
N LEU A 223 -1.33 -24.15 5.29
CA LEU A 223 -0.71 -22.83 5.30
C LEU A 223 0.39 -22.80 6.34
N ALA A 224 1.65 -22.97 5.90
CA ALA A 224 2.81 -23.20 6.77
C ALA A 224 3.00 -22.14 7.87
N TRP A 225 2.64 -20.89 7.61
CA TRP A 225 2.75 -19.78 8.57
C TRP A 225 1.55 -19.62 9.52
N LEU A 226 0.50 -20.41 9.32
CA LEU A 226 -0.71 -20.44 10.17
C LEU A 226 -0.81 -21.69 11.04
N GLY A 227 0.31 -22.36 11.24
CA GLY A 227 0.35 -23.59 12.00
C GLY A 227 -0.40 -24.72 11.30
N GLU A 228 -1.47 -25.22 11.91
CA GLU A 228 -2.25 -26.37 11.37
C GLU A 228 -3.46 -25.94 10.53
N ALA A 229 -3.57 -24.66 10.16
CA ALA A 229 -4.70 -24.20 9.34
C ALA A 229 -4.66 -24.83 7.95
N GLN A 230 -5.83 -25.32 7.50
CA GLN A 230 -6.00 -25.93 6.19
C GLN A 230 -7.06 -25.19 5.41
N LEU A 231 -6.78 -24.98 4.14
CA LEU A 231 -7.70 -24.40 3.17
C LEU A 231 -8.14 -25.48 2.19
N VAL A 232 -9.45 -25.61 2.01
CA VAL A 232 -10.06 -26.56 1.08
C VAL A 232 -10.98 -25.78 0.14
N LEU A 233 -10.90 -26.08 -1.14
CA LEU A 233 -11.85 -25.60 -2.13
C LEU A 233 -13.05 -26.58 -2.16
N GLU A 234 -14.24 -26.09 -1.81
CA GLU A 234 -15.44 -26.92 -1.79
C GLU A 234 -16.15 -26.92 -3.15
N GLU A 235 -16.33 -25.72 -3.71
CA GLU A 235 -17.08 -25.55 -4.96
C GLU A 235 -16.60 -24.34 -5.72
N THR A 236 -16.66 -24.41 -7.05
CA THR A 236 -16.39 -23.28 -7.95
C THR A 236 -17.59 -23.06 -8.85
N THR A 237 -18.20 -21.89 -8.76
CA THR A 237 -19.26 -21.47 -9.66
C THR A 237 -18.69 -20.50 -10.70
N VAL A 238 -18.84 -20.83 -11.97
CA VAL A 238 -18.28 -20.06 -13.09
C VAL A 238 -19.41 -19.49 -13.92
N THR A 239 -19.29 -18.23 -14.33
CA THR A 239 -20.23 -17.58 -15.23
C THR A 239 -19.49 -17.00 -16.43
N GLY A 240 -20.11 -17.13 -17.61
CA GLY A 240 -19.55 -16.65 -18.89
C GLY A 240 -19.90 -17.55 -20.05
N ASN A 241 -19.74 -17.02 -21.27
CA ASN A 241 -20.08 -17.72 -22.50
C ASN A 241 -18.98 -18.72 -22.90
N ASP A 242 -17.77 -18.57 -22.40
CA ASP A 242 -16.65 -19.46 -22.71
C ASP A 242 -16.08 -20.06 -21.39
N PRO A 243 -16.26 -21.35 -21.16
CA PRO A 243 -15.73 -22.03 -19.96
C PRO A 243 -14.21 -21.99 -19.85
N LEU A 244 -13.48 -21.81 -20.96
CA LEU A 244 -12.03 -21.64 -20.93
C LEU A 244 -11.60 -20.23 -20.51
N ARG A 245 -12.50 -19.25 -20.65
CA ARG A 245 -12.28 -17.84 -20.32
C ARG A 245 -13.49 -17.26 -19.60
N PRO A 246 -13.76 -17.73 -18.39
CA PRO A 246 -14.91 -17.26 -17.64
C PRO A 246 -14.81 -15.75 -17.39
N SER A 247 -15.93 -15.06 -17.58
CA SER A 247 -15.99 -13.61 -17.33
C SER A 247 -16.01 -13.27 -15.84
N SER A 248 -16.54 -14.19 -15.05
CA SER A 248 -16.49 -14.09 -13.58
C SER A 248 -16.64 -15.48 -12.93
N GLY A 249 -16.28 -15.56 -11.67
CA GLY A 249 -16.47 -16.77 -10.89
C GLY A 249 -16.46 -16.51 -9.41
N VAL A 250 -17.02 -17.47 -8.68
CA VAL A 250 -17.09 -17.48 -7.24
C VAL A 250 -16.50 -18.81 -6.75
N ALA A 251 -15.55 -18.74 -5.85
CA ALA A 251 -14.99 -19.91 -5.17
C ALA A 251 -15.54 -19.99 -3.75
N SER A 252 -16.15 -21.12 -3.42
CA SER A 252 -16.56 -21.46 -2.06
C SER A 252 -15.43 -22.25 -1.41
N LEU A 253 -14.83 -21.65 -0.39
CA LEU A 253 -13.70 -22.20 0.34
C LEU A 253 -14.13 -22.58 1.75
N SER A 254 -13.56 -23.62 2.29
CA SER A 254 -13.65 -23.97 3.70
C SER A 254 -12.28 -23.82 4.34
N LEU A 255 -12.22 -23.02 5.38
CA LEU A 255 -11.00 -22.73 6.09
C LEU A 255 -11.11 -23.34 7.48
N SER A 256 -10.25 -24.30 7.80
CA SER A 256 -10.18 -24.91 9.13
C SER A 256 -9.00 -24.35 9.90
N ASN A 257 -9.23 -23.98 11.17
CA ASN A 257 -8.13 -23.73 12.11
C ASN A 257 -7.65 -25.09 12.67
N GLY A 258 -6.47 -25.12 13.30
CA GLY A 258 -5.94 -26.33 13.94
C GLY A 258 -6.83 -26.93 15.04
N LEU A 259 -7.91 -26.25 15.44
CA LEU A 259 -8.90 -26.70 16.41
C LEU A 259 -10.10 -27.41 15.74
N GLY A 260 -10.10 -27.55 14.41
CA GLY A 260 -11.16 -28.24 13.66
C GLY A 260 -12.40 -27.39 13.37
N GLU A 261 -12.44 -26.12 13.76
CA GLU A 261 -13.51 -25.21 13.36
C GLU A 261 -13.39 -24.91 11.86
N ARG A 262 -14.44 -25.24 11.11
CA ARG A 262 -14.55 -24.90 9.68
C ARG A 262 -15.37 -23.62 9.51
N ARG A 263 -14.86 -22.68 8.75
CA ARG A 263 -15.59 -21.47 8.37
C ARG A 263 -15.72 -21.40 6.84
N PRO A 264 -16.93 -21.35 6.32
CA PRO A 264 -17.14 -21.14 4.90
C PRO A 264 -16.74 -19.72 4.52
N LEU A 265 -16.09 -19.59 3.39
CA LEU A 265 -15.65 -18.34 2.81
C LEU A 265 -16.01 -18.33 1.32
N SER A 266 -16.67 -17.30 0.83
CA SER A 266 -16.99 -17.17 -0.58
C SER A 266 -16.22 -16.00 -1.17
N LEU A 267 -15.35 -16.28 -2.15
CA LEU A 267 -14.55 -15.29 -2.82
C LEU A 267 -15.02 -15.12 -4.27
N ARG A 268 -15.24 -13.87 -4.68
CA ARG A 268 -15.46 -13.53 -6.08
C ARG A 268 -14.12 -13.23 -6.76
N GLN A 269 -14.06 -13.49 -8.06
CA GLN A 269 -12.88 -13.15 -8.86
C GLN A 269 -12.52 -11.66 -8.74
N HIS A 270 -11.24 -11.37 -8.52
CA HIS A 270 -10.69 -10.03 -8.26
C HIS A 270 -11.21 -9.35 -6.99
N SER A 271 -11.85 -10.09 -6.08
CA SER A 271 -12.19 -9.58 -4.75
C SER A 271 -11.24 -10.13 -3.70
N SER A 272 -11.01 -9.31 -2.67
CA SER A 272 -10.19 -9.68 -1.52
C SER A 272 -11.05 -9.68 -0.26
N GLN A 273 -10.81 -10.65 0.62
CA GLN A 273 -11.42 -10.70 1.95
C GLN A 273 -10.35 -10.80 3.01
N LEU A 274 -10.56 -10.09 4.11
CA LEU A 274 -9.69 -10.14 5.28
C LEU A 274 -10.15 -11.26 6.21
N TRP A 275 -9.25 -12.21 6.48
CA TRP A 275 -9.49 -13.26 7.44
C TRP A 275 -8.31 -13.42 8.40
N GLN A 276 -8.52 -13.27 9.69
CA GLN A 276 -7.49 -13.37 10.74
C GLN A 276 -6.20 -12.59 10.44
N GLY A 277 -6.32 -11.40 9.85
CA GLY A 277 -5.15 -10.56 9.51
C GLY A 277 -4.49 -10.90 8.18
N MET A 278 -5.06 -11.82 7.41
CA MET A 278 -4.63 -12.16 6.06
C MET A 278 -5.63 -11.70 5.01
N TRP A 279 -5.12 -11.25 3.89
CA TRP A 279 -5.90 -11.00 2.70
C TRP A 279 -5.92 -12.23 1.82
N LEU A 280 -7.12 -12.71 1.52
CA LEU A 280 -7.37 -13.80 0.58
C LEU A 280 -7.96 -13.18 -0.68
N THR A 281 -7.25 -13.31 -1.81
CA THR A 281 -7.66 -12.72 -3.08
C THR A 281 -7.78 -13.82 -4.13
N LEU A 282 -8.95 -13.94 -4.75
CA LEU A 282 -9.15 -14.83 -5.89
C LEU A 282 -8.51 -14.19 -7.13
N THR A 283 -7.36 -14.73 -7.57
CA THR A 283 -6.57 -14.17 -8.68
C THR A 283 -7.05 -14.63 -10.05
N GLY A 284 -7.62 -15.82 -10.13
CA GLY A 284 -8.12 -16.36 -11.37
C GLY A 284 -8.70 -17.76 -11.24
N LEU A 285 -9.31 -18.18 -12.32
CA LEU A 285 -9.85 -19.53 -12.51
C LEU A 285 -9.10 -20.17 -13.69
N GLN A 286 -8.52 -21.31 -13.46
CA GLN A 286 -7.80 -22.07 -14.47
C GLN A 286 -8.67 -23.26 -14.91
N PRO A 287 -9.17 -23.27 -16.16
CA PRO A 287 -9.94 -24.39 -16.66
C PRO A 287 -9.07 -25.63 -16.79
N VAL A 288 -9.54 -26.74 -16.27
CA VAL A 288 -8.87 -28.05 -16.28
C VAL A 288 -9.82 -29.14 -16.73
N ALA A 289 -9.28 -30.17 -17.36
CA ALA A 289 -9.97 -31.43 -17.54
C ALA A 289 -9.57 -32.39 -16.42
N GLU A 290 -10.51 -32.79 -15.59
CA GLU A 290 -10.32 -33.89 -14.66
C GLU A 290 -10.56 -35.20 -15.40
N VAL A 291 -9.54 -36.03 -15.45
CA VAL A 291 -9.58 -37.33 -16.14
C VAL A 291 -9.49 -38.45 -15.11
N SER A 292 -10.37 -39.43 -15.24
CA SER A 292 -10.32 -40.70 -14.50
C SER A 292 -10.54 -41.86 -15.48
N ALA A 293 -10.05 -43.03 -15.10
CA ALA A 293 -10.19 -44.24 -15.89
C ALA A 293 -10.54 -45.40 -15.00
N VAL A 294 -11.41 -46.30 -15.50
CA VAL A 294 -11.86 -47.50 -14.80
C VAL A 294 -11.84 -48.66 -15.78
N ASP A 295 -11.31 -49.78 -15.37
CA ASP A 295 -11.37 -51.01 -16.15
C ASP A 295 -12.85 -51.45 -16.31
N ALA A 296 -13.24 -51.76 -17.53
CA ALA A 296 -14.65 -52.02 -17.82
C ALA A 296 -15.18 -53.35 -17.28
N ASP A 297 -14.29 -54.35 -17.08
CA ASP A 297 -14.64 -55.66 -16.65
C ASP A 297 -14.56 -55.80 -15.11
N THR A 298 -13.55 -55.20 -14.50
CA THR A 298 -13.28 -55.32 -13.06
C THR A 298 -13.83 -54.18 -12.24
N GLU A 299 -14.19 -53.07 -12.87
CA GLU A 299 -14.58 -51.81 -12.22
C GLU A 299 -13.49 -51.20 -11.31
N GLU A 300 -12.25 -51.67 -11.43
CA GLU A 300 -11.13 -51.14 -10.66
C GLU A 300 -10.59 -49.86 -11.30
N PRO A 301 -10.15 -48.87 -10.48
CA PRO A 301 -9.56 -47.63 -11.02
C PRO A 301 -8.24 -47.93 -11.71
N VAL A 302 -8.07 -47.42 -12.92
CA VAL A 302 -6.82 -47.47 -13.69
C VAL A 302 -5.97 -46.28 -13.33
N LEU A 303 -4.73 -46.49 -12.93
CA LEU A 303 -3.81 -45.42 -12.55
C LEU A 303 -3.34 -44.62 -13.77
N LEU A 304 -3.48 -43.35 -13.66
CA LEU A 304 -3.08 -42.34 -14.68
C LEU A 304 -1.83 -41.62 -14.22
N GLN A 305 -0.96 -41.24 -15.14
CA GLN A 305 0.24 -40.49 -14.86
C GLN A 305 0.25 -39.20 -15.68
N ALA A 306 0.28 -38.03 -14.97
CA ALA A 306 0.50 -36.77 -15.64
C ALA A 306 1.85 -36.77 -16.38
N PHE A 307 1.97 -36.00 -17.48
CA PHE A 307 3.17 -35.94 -18.34
C PHE A 307 4.38 -35.28 -17.60
N SER A 308 4.51 -35.50 -16.34
CA SER A 308 5.67 -35.12 -15.54
C SER A 308 6.38 -36.39 -15.09
N PRO A 309 7.69 -36.59 -15.41
CA PRO A 309 8.42 -37.82 -15.06
C PRO A 309 8.47 -38.10 -13.54
N ARG A 310 8.17 -37.08 -12.73
CA ARG A 310 8.19 -37.17 -11.26
C ARG A 310 6.79 -37.30 -10.64
N ALA A 311 5.74 -37.16 -11.43
CA ALA A 311 4.39 -37.29 -10.89
C ALA A 311 4.10 -38.76 -10.55
N PRO A 312 3.65 -39.08 -9.33
CA PRO A 312 3.21 -40.44 -9.03
C PRO A 312 1.96 -40.77 -9.81
N PRO A 313 1.74 -42.05 -10.14
CA PRO A 313 0.47 -42.49 -10.70
C PRO A 313 -0.71 -42.19 -9.75
N GLN A 314 -1.81 -41.73 -10.28
CA GLN A 314 -2.99 -41.27 -9.53
C GLN A 314 -4.27 -41.83 -10.19
N GLU A 315 -5.33 -41.99 -9.42
CA GLU A 315 -6.63 -42.40 -9.94
C GLU A 315 -7.32 -41.32 -10.75
N ARG A 316 -7.00 -40.07 -10.45
CA ARG A 316 -7.51 -38.89 -11.16
C ARG A 316 -6.37 -37.92 -11.47
N VAL A 317 -6.36 -37.37 -12.66
CA VAL A 317 -5.37 -36.38 -13.10
C VAL A 317 -6.10 -35.15 -13.62
N ARG A 318 -5.59 -33.98 -13.22
CA ARG A 318 -6.14 -32.68 -13.66
C ARG A 318 -5.18 -32.07 -14.68
N LEU A 319 -5.68 -31.84 -15.90
CA LEU A 319 -4.93 -31.35 -17.06
C LEU A 319 -5.33 -29.91 -17.34
N ALA A 320 -4.36 -28.98 -17.40
CA ALA A 320 -4.63 -27.61 -17.78
C ALA A 320 -5.09 -27.53 -19.25
N LEU A 321 -6.28 -26.95 -19.50
CA LEU A 321 -6.81 -26.81 -20.85
C LEU A 321 -6.30 -25.56 -21.58
N VAL A 322 -5.67 -24.64 -20.87
CA VAL A 322 -5.06 -23.41 -21.41
C VAL A 322 -3.55 -23.46 -21.16
N GLY A 323 -2.78 -23.05 -22.15
CA GLY A 323 -1.31 -23.06 -22.08
C GLY A 323 -0.68 -24.08 -23.01
N ASP A 324 0.43 -24.66 -22.60
CA ASP A 324 1.22 -25.61 -23.40
C ASP A 324 0.41 -26.88 -23.70
N PRO A 325 0.29 -27.29 -24.97
CA PRO A 325 -0.37 -28.54 -25.35
C PRO A 325 0.20 -29.80 -24.69
N GLU A 326 1.47 -29.81 -24.30
CA GLU A 326 2.10 -30.93 -23.60
C GLU A 326 1.50 -31.16 -22.20
N LEU A 327 0.97 -30.11 -21.58
CA LEU A 327 0.31 -30.18 -20.28
C LEU A 327 -1.08 -30.87 -20.32
N ARG A 328 -1.55 -31.20 -21.53
CA ARG A 328 -2.83 -31.87 -21.77
C ARG A 328 -2.68 -33.38 -22.02
N LEU A 329 -1.49 -33.90 -21.81
CA LEU A 329 -1.16 -35.31 -21.98
C LEU A 329 -1.21 -36.04 -20.65
N VAL A 330 -1.78 -37.22 -20.67
CA VAL A 330 -1.77 -38.17 -19.54
C VAL A 330 -1.43 -39.56 -20.05
N GLY A 331 -0.50 -40.20 -19.41
CA GLY A 331 -0.12 -41.59 -19.68
C GLY A 331 -1.00 -42.58 -18.93
N VAL A 332 -1.30 -43.70 -19.54
CA VAL A 332 -1.92 -44.88 -18.94
C VAL A 332 -0.88 -46.00 -18.98
N PRO A 333 0.01 -46.10 -17.97
CA PRO A 333 1.17 -47.01 -18.03
C PRO A 333 0.80 -48.49 -18.23
N ALA A 334 -0.30 -48.91 -17.61
CA ALA A 334 -0.77 -50.29 -17.71
C ALA A 334 -1.11 -50.74 -19.15
N GLN A 335 -1.46 -49.81 -20.03
CA GLN A 335 -1.89 -50.08 -21.41
C GLN A 335 -0.95 -49.54 -22.46
N ASN A 336 0.13 -48.81 -22.06
CA ASN A 336 1.02 -48.11 -22.97
C ASN A 336 0.24 -47.12 -23.89
N VAL A 337 -0.78 -46.44 -23.31
CA VAL A 337 -1.61 -45.47 -23.99
C VAL A 337 -1.29 -44.09 -23.47
N THR A 338 -1.20 -43.11 -24.37
CA THR A 338 -1.18 -41.69 -24.03
C THR A 338 -2.48 -41.06 -24.46
N LEU A 339 -3.14 -40.37 -23.54
CA LEU A 339 -4.37 -39.66 -23.77
C LEU A 339 -4.09 -38.15 -23.81
N ARG A 340 -4.57 -37.45 -24.85
CA ARG A 340 -4.64 -36.00 -24.90
C ARG A 340 -6.11 -35.57 -24.80
N VAL A 341 -6.36 -34.53 -24.02
CA VAL A 341 -7.69 -33.96 -23.83
C VAL A 341 -7.70 -32.52 -24.29
N ASP A 342 -8.57 -32.23 -25.27
CA ASP A 342 -8.79 -30.87 -25.77
C ASP A 342 -10.24 -30.48 -25.58
N TYR A 343 -10.46 -29.18 -25.30
CA TYR A 343 -11.81 -28.61 -25.30
C TYR A 343 -12.30 -28.39 -26.71
N ASN A 344 -13.54 -28.81 -27.00
CA ASN A 344 -14.14 -28.70 -28.33
C ASN A 344 -15.35 -27.77 -28.28
N LEU A 345 -15.14 -26.50 -28.61
CA LEU A 345 -16.21 -25.50 -28.63
C LEU A 345 -17.24 -25.80 -29.71
N GLU A 346 -16.82 -26.32 -30.90
CA GLU A 346 -17.71 -26.59 -32.00
C GLU A 346 -18.70 -27.72 -31.72
N ALA A 347 -18.26 -28.71 -30.94
CA ALA A 347 -19.11 -29.82 -30.52
C ALA A 347 -19.91 -29.52 -29.24
N SER A 348 -19.60 -28.42 -28.56
CA SER A 348 -20.29 -28.03 -27.33
C SER A 348 -21.69 -27.49 -27.63
N ARG A 349 -22.65 -27.86 -26.78
CA ARG A 349 -24.03 -27.39 -26.92
C ARG A 349 -24.15 -25.96 -26.41
N LEU A 350 -24.56 -25.06 -27.30
CA LEU A 350 -24.81 -23.65 -26.96
C LEU A 350 -26.33 -23.43 -26.73
N ILE A 351 -26.65 -22.56 -25.78
CA ILE A 351 -28.02 -22.05 -25.60
C ILE A 351 -28.21 -20.74 -26.37
N ALA A 352 -29.48 -20.26 -26.43
CA ALA A 352 -29.87 -19.14 -27.29
C ALA A 352 -29.11 -17.83 -27.09
N ASN A 353 -28.54 -17.60 -25.88
CA ASN A 353 -27.71 -16.42 -25.58
C ASN A 353 -26.21 -16.61 -25.90
N GLY A 354 -25.81 -17.76 -26.48
CA GLY A 354 -24.43 -18.10 -26.79
C GLY A 354 -23.62 -18.66 -25.63
N GLU A 355 -24.24 -18.92 -24.49
CA GLU A 355 -23.57 -19.61 -23.36
C GLU A 355 -23.43 -21.11 -23.64
N VAL A 356 -22.38 -21.73 -23.15
CA VAL A 356 -22.14 -23.17 -23.24
C VAL A 356 -22.92 -23.89 -22.15
N ALA A 357 -24.01 -24.58 -22.57
CA ALA A 357 -24.81 -25.39 -21.63
C ALA A 357 -24.14 -26.73 -21.30
N GLU A 358 -23.56 -27.37 -22.32
CA GLU A 358 -22.90 -28.66 -22.19
C GLU A 358 -21.53 -28.60 -22.87
N PRO A 359 -20.44 -28.35 -22.11
CA PRO A 359 -19.10 -28.33 -22.67
C PRO A 359 -18.70 -29.72 -23.15
N THR A 360 -18.10 -29.81 -24.33
CA THR A 360 -17.63 -31.06 -24.88
C THR A 360 -16.10 -31.09 -24.91
N LEU A 361 -15.56 -32.21 -24.46
CA LEU A 361 -14.12 -32.51 -24.50
C LEU A 361 -13.86 -33.53 -25.59
N THR A 362 -12.75 -33.43 -26.31
CA THR A 362 -12.32 -34.46 -27.28
C THR A 362 -11.10 -35.18 -26.67
N LEU A 363 -11.26 -36.51 -26.59
CA LEU A 363 -10.24 -37.41 -26.11
C LEU A 363 -9.52 -38.02 -27.29
N TYR A 364 -8.21 -37.87 -27.40
CA TYR A 364 -7.34 -38.43 -28.43
C TYR A 364 -6.47 -39.52 -27.80
N PHE A 365 -6.60 -40.74 -28.29
CA PHE A 365 -5.89 -41.91 -27.81
C PHE A 365 -4.71 -42.23 -28.72
N PHE A 366 -3.48 -42.21 -28.16
CA PHE A 366 -2.23 -42.57 -28.84
C PHE A 366 -1.71 -43.86 -28.26
N GLN A 367 -1.20 -44.77 -29.03
CA GLN A 367 -0.60 -46.00 -28.54
C GLN A 367 0.91 -45.96 -28.70
N GLY A 368 1.66 -46.19 -27.63
CA GLY A 368 3.12 -46.16 -27.64
C GLY A 368 3.64 -44.78 -28.11
N ALA A 369 4.57 -44.79 -29.09
CA ALA A 369 5.20 -43.60 -29.66
C ALA A 369 4.54 -43.11 -30.97
N GLU A 370 3.30 -43.48 -31.24
CA GLU A 370 2.59 -43.04 -32.46
C GLU A 370 2.33 -41.52 -32.44
N ALA A 371 2.63 -40.85 -33.57
CA ALA A 371 2.42 -39.42 -33.71
C ALA A 371 0.97 -39.05 -34.04
N SER A 372 0.15 -40.00 -34.52
CA SER A 372 -1.26 -39.81 -34.87
C SER A 372 -2.14 -40.57 -33.89
N PRO A 373 -3.31 -39.99 -33.51
CA PRO A 373 -4.21 -40.69 -32.61
C PRO A 373 -4.87 -41.88 -33.32
N ARG A 374 -4.91 -43.03 -32.64
CA ARG A 374 -5.68 -44.20 -33.13
C ARG A 374 -7.18 -43.97 -33.10
N ARG A 375 -7.63 -43.19 -32.16
CA ARG A 375 -9.04 -42.85 -31.98
C ARG A 375 -9.16 -41.43 -31.42
N SER A 376 -10.14 -40.70 -31.92
CA SER A 376 -10.62 -39.48 -31.31
C SER A 376 -12.10 -39.62 -31.00
N ALA A 377 -12.53 -39.24 -29.82
CA ALA A 377 -13.90 -39.35 -29.39
C ALA A 377 -14.33 -38.05 -28.65
N PRO A 378 -15.27 -37.29 -29.22
CA PRO A 378 -15.94 -36.23 -28.49
C PRO A 378 -16.83 -36.80 -27.40
N SER A 379 -16.79 -36.21 -26.23
CA SER A 379 -17.62 -36.58 -25.08
C SER A 379 -18.11 -35.34 -24.37
N PRO A 380 -19.38 -35.24 -23.98
CA PRO A 380 -19.83 -34.21 -23.07
C PRO A 380 -19.00 -34.25 -21.77
N SER A 381 -18.87 -33.10 -21.10
CA SER A 381 -18.18 -33.04 -19.81
C SER A 381 -18.80 -34.04 -18.81
N GLY A 382 -17.97 -34.90 -18.27
CA GLY A 382 -18.41 -35.98 -17.36
C GLY A 382 -18.94 -37.22 -18.08
N GLY A 383 -19.00 -37.23 -19.41
CA GLY A 383 -19.34 -38.40 -20.20
C GLY A 383 -18.21 -39.43 -20.25
N GLU A 384 -18.57 -40.66 -20.63
CA GLU A 384 -17.65 -41.81 -20.66
C GLU A 384 -17.30 -42.19 -22.13
N VAL A 385 -16.06 -42.56 -22.35
CA VAL A 385 -15.53 -43.05 -23.61
C VAL A 385 -14.83 -44.38 -23.38
N MET A 386 -15.27 -45.42 -24.10
CA MET A 386 -14.60 -46.72 -24.05
C MET A 386 -13.43 -46.79 -25.02
N PHE A 387 -12.26 -47.18 -24.54
CA PHE A 387 -11.13 -47.50 -25.39
C PHE A 387 -10.29 -48.62 -24.77
N ASP A 388 -10.01 -49.67 -25.52
CA ASP A 388 -9.20 -50.84 -25.14
C ASP A 388 -9.57 -51.48 -23.80
N GLY A 389 -10.89 -51.71 -23.60
CA GLY A 389 -11.42 -52.34 -22.35
C GLY A 389 -11.47 -51.39 -21.14
N VAL A 390 -11.10 -50.09 -21.30
CA VAL A 390 -11.14 -49.12 -20.22
C VAL A 390 -12.16 -48.02 -20.52
N ARG A 391 -12.92 -47.64 -19.48
CA ARG A 391 -13.82 -46.48 -19.50
C ARG A 391 -13.08 -45.26 -19.01
N TYR A 392 -12.95 -44.28 -19.88
CA TYR A 392 -12.36 -42.99 -19.59
C TYR A 392 -13.46 -41.95 -19.37
N ARG A 393 -13.36 -41.20 -18.32
CA ARG A 393 -14.25 -40.09 -18.03
C ARG A 393 -13.41 -38.81 -17.96
N ALA A 394 -13.82 -37.79 -18.69
CA ALA A 394 -13.23 -36.46 -18.67
C ALA A 394 -14.30 -35.44 -18.32
N ALA A 395 -14.08 -34.64 -17.30
CA ALA A 395 -14.97 -33.58 -16.86
C ALA A 395 -14.24 -32.24 -16.88
N LEU A 396 -14.92 -31.21 -17.38
CA LEU A 396 -14.42 -29.83 -17.29
C LEU A 396 -14.64 -29.33 -15.86
N ASP A 397 -13.60 -28.81 -15.29
CA ASP A 397 -13.59 -28.23 -13.94
C ASP A 397 -12.64 -27.01 -13.90
N HIS A 398 -12.50 -26.37 -12.77
CA HIS A 398 -11.65 -25.20 -12.59
C HIS A 398 -10.80 -25.32 -11.33
N ASN A 399 -9.50 -25.13 -11.49
CA ASN A 399 -8.63 -24.83 -10.36
C ASN A 399 -8.75 -23.34 -10.02
N VAL A 400 -8.61 -23.03 -8.74
CA VAL A 400 -8.70 -21.68 -8.22
C VAL A 400 -7.31 -21.15 -7.92
N GLY A 401 -6.91 -20.09 -8.59
CA GLY A 401 -5.73 -19.30 -8.21
C GLY A 401 -6.08 -18.39 -7.04
N LEU A 402 -5.42 -18.58 -5.92
CA LEU A 402 -5.61 -17.79 -4.73
C LEU A 402 -4.30 -17.16 -4.28
N ARG A 403 -4.33 -15.87 -4.05
CA ARG A 403 -3.26 -15.14 -3.39
C ARG A 403 -3.61 -14.95 -1.93
N ILE A 404 -2.70 -15.37 -1.07
CA ILE A 404 -2.81 -15.20 0.38
C ILE A 404 -1.69 -14.25 0.81
N GLU A 405 -2.04 -13.12 1.38
CA GLU A 405 -1.09 -12.12 1.85
C GLU A 405 -1.29 -11.89 3.35
N SER A 406 -0.25 -12.12 4.13
CA SER A 406 -0.21 -11.74 5.54
C SER A 406 0.46 -10.40 5.67
N SER A 407 -0.33 -9.38 5.99
CA SER A 407 0.10 -8.00 6.08
C SER A 407 -0.28 -7.43 7.45
N PRO A 408 0.42 -7.80 8.53
CA PRO A 408 0.12 -7.29 9.87
C PRO A 408 0.38 -5.77 9.98
N TRP A 409 1.20 -5.21 9.10
CA TRP A 409 1.66 -3.84 9.14
C TRP A 409 0.66 -2.83 8.59
N TRP A 410 -0.40 -3.27 7.89
CA TRP A 410 -1.45 -2.40 7.41
C TRP A 410 -2.14 -1.61 8.54
N MET A 411 -2.23 -2.21 9.75
CA MET A 411 -2.77 -1.52 10.92
C MET A 411 -1.92 -0.31 11.29
N LEU A 412 -0.59 -0.45 11.20
CA LEU A 412 0.33 0.66 11.44
C LEU A 412 0.11 1.79 10.44
N VAL A 413 -0.07 1.44 9.17
CA VAL A 413 -0.38 2.41 8.11
C VAL A 413 -1.75 3.07 8.35
N ALA A 414 -2.77 2.30 8.74
CA ALA A 414 -4.10 2.84 9.04
C ALA A 414 -4.07 3.82 10.22
N VAL A 415 -3.37 3.47 11.30
CA VAL A 415 -3.15 4.36 12.46
C VAL A 415 -2.39 5.62 12.04
N ALA A 416 -1.36 5.47 11.22
CA ALA A 416 -0.56 6.57 10.68
C ALA A 416 -1.41 7.55 9.86
N VAL A 417 -2.26 7.05 8.98
CA VAL A 417 -3.21 7.86 8.20
C VAL A 417 -4.19 8.58 9.12
N GLY A 418 -4.72 7.89 10.15
CA GLY A 418 -5.59 8.49 11.15
C GLY A 418 -4.93 9.64 11.92
N ILE A 419 -3.70 9.45 12.37
CA ILE A 419 -2.91 10.50 13.05
C ILE A 419 -2.69 11.70 12.11
N THR A 420 -2.29 11.44 10.86
CA THR A 420 -2.04 12.50 9.88
C THR A 420 -3.31 13.30 9.58
N ALA A 421 -4.42 12.61 9.34
CA ALA A 421 -5.71 13.24 9.07
C ALA A 421 -6.21 14.09 10.26
N LEU A 422 -6.15 13.53 11.48
CA LEU A 422 -6.51 14.25 12.70
C LEU A 422 -5.63 15.50 12.90
N SER A 423 -4.33 15.36 12.65
CA SER A 423 -3.37 16.47 12.76
C SER A 423 -3.66 17.58 11.75
N PHE A 424 -4.00 17.20 10.53
CA PHE A 424 -4.39 18.15 9.48
C PHE A 424 -5.69 18.88 9.83
N ILE A 425 -6.71 18.14 10.30
CA ILE A 425 -7.98 18.72 10.78
C ILE A 425 -7.70 19.69 11.92
N LEU A 426 -6.87 19.30 12.90
CA LEU A 426 -6.54 20.13 14.05
C LEU A 426 -5.90 21.46 13.61
N LEU A 427 -4.95 21.42 12.68
CA LEU A 427 -4.28 22.62 12.16
C LEU A 427 -5.21 23.50 11.32
N THR A 428 -6.16 22.91 10.62
CA THR A 428 -7.09 23.65 9.75
C THR A 428 -8.24 24.28 10.54
N VAL A 429 -8.83 23.54 11.48
CA VAL A 429 -9.98 24.01 12.29
C VAL A 429 -9.54 24.92 13.42
N MET A 430 -8.38 24.63 14.01
CA MET A 430 -7.84 25.33 15.17
C MET A 430 -6.42 25.83 14.86
N PRO A 431 -6.23 26.78 13.92
CA PRO A 431 -4.90 27.23 13.54
C PRO A 431 -4.16 27.81 14.75
N PRO A 432 -2.99 27.29 15.09
CA PRO A 432 -2.22 27.78 16.21
C PRO A 432 -1.59 29.13 15.86
N VAL A 433 -1.74 30.09 16.77
CA VAL A 433 -1.16 31.43 16.63
C VAL A 433 -0.40 31.76 17.90
N TYR A 434 0.80 32.22 17.74
CA TYR A 434 1.65 32.74 18.81
C TYR A 434 2.04 34.18 18.48
N VAL A 435 1.75 35.10 19.38
CA VAL A 435 1.98 36.54 19.18
C VAL A 435 2.91 37.02 20.29
N GLN A 436 4.01 37.63 19.91
CA GLN A 436 4.87 38.38 20.79
C GLN A 436 4.60 39.88 20.61
N THR A 437 4.30 40.56 21.68
CA THR A 437 4.07 42.01 21.70
C THR A 437 5.22 42.68 22.42
N ILE A 438 5.85 43.62 21.77
CA ILE A 438 6.89 44.48 22.33
C ILE A 438 6.35 45.91 22.28
N VAL A 439 6.34 46.57 23.44
CA VAL A 439 5.91 47.95 23.55
C VAL A 439 7.10 48.74 24.07
N GLU A 440 7.55 49.68 23.27
CA GLU A 440 8.71 50.56 23.60
C GLU A 440 8.27 52.02 23.66
N ARG A 441 8.89 52.79 24.54
CA ARG A 441 8.65 54.23 24.60
C ARG A 441 9.29 54.89 23.38
N ALA A 442 8.55 55.77 22.70
CA ALA A 442 9.02 56.54 21.56
C ALA A 442 8.73 58.04 21.78
N ASP A 443 9.43 58.90 21.07
CA ASP A 443 9.21 60.34 21.16
C ASP A 443 7.75 60.71 20.79
N GLY A 444 7.03 61.21 21.79
CA GLY A 444 5.61 61.61 21.65
C GLY A 444 4.59 60.47 21.80
N GLY A 445 4.96 59.26 22.27
CA GLY A 445 4.05 58.14 22.46
C GLY A 445 4.75 56.81 22.73
N SER A 446 4.24 55.76 22.15
CA SER A 446 4.82 54.41 22.19
C SER A 446 4.88 53.75 20.83
N GLN A 447 5.88 52.91 20.60
CA GLN A 447 5.97 52.05 19.44
C GLN A 447 5.55 50.64 19.89
N VAL A 448 4.55 50.07 19.21
CA VAL A 448 4.08 48.70 19.45
C VAL A 448 4.49 47.84 18.28
N THR A 449 5.25 46.80 18.56
CA THR A 449 5.65 45.80 17.58
C THR A 449 4.95 44.46 17.93
N LEU A 450 4.13 43.96 17.01
CA LEU A 450 3.53 42.64 17.09
C LEU A 450 4.28 41.71 16.15
N THR A 451 4.89 40.67 16.69
CA THR A 451 5.49 39.59 15.90
C THR A 451 4.65 38.35 16.10
N ALA A 452 4.09 37.81 15.02
CA ALA A 452 3.26 36.63 15.08
C ALA A 452 3.92 35.48 14.32
N ASP A 453 3.88 34.31 14.96
CA ASP A 453 4.22 33.02 14.33
C ASP A 453 2.91 32.24 14.17
N LEU A 454 2.59 31.84 12.94
CA LEU A 454 1.29 31.26 12.61
C LEU A 454 1.40 30.12 11.61
N VAL A 455 0.46 29.18 11.72
CA VAL A 455 0.22 28.11 10.75
C VAL A 455 -1.22 28.19 10.29
N GLY A 456 -1.44 28.32 8.98
CA GLY A 456 -2.79 28.41 8.41
C GLY A 456 -3.03 29.62 7.51
N ASP A 457 -4.25 30.17 7.54
CA ASP A 457 -4.68 31.31 6.72
C ASP A 457 -4.02 32.61 7.17
N GLU A 458 -2.89 32.92 6.52
CA GLU A 458 -2.06 34.10 6.77
C GLU A 458 -2.84 35.40 6.60
N GLN A 459 -3.66 35.53 5.55
CA GLN A 459 -4.33 36.79 5.24
C GLN A 459 -5.40 37.14 6.28
N ARG A 460 -6.10 36.14 6.79
CA ARG A 460 -7.11 36.32 7.85
C ARG A 460 -6.45 36.79 9.14
N ILE A 461 -5.40 36.06 9.56
CA ILE A 461 -4.72 36.36 10.81
C ILE A 461 -4.00 37.71 10.75
N GLN A 462 -3.39 38.04 9.62
CA GLN A 462 -2.79 39.37 9.41
C GLN A 462 -3.80 40.51 9.54
N ARG A 463 -5.01 40.34 8.98
CA ARG A 463 -6.10 41.33 9.13
C ARG A 463 -6.50 41.49 10.59
N ASP A 464 -6.67 40.38 11.29
CA ASP A 464 -7.05 40.39 12.71
C ASP A 464 -5.96 41.08 13.55
N LEU A 465 -4.69 40.77 13.32
CA LEU A 465 -3.56 41.38 14.05
C LEU A 465 -3.43 42.88 13.77
N ARG A 466 -3.64 43.32 12.54
CA ARG A 466 -3.65 44.76 12.19
C ARG A 466 -4.77 45.49 12.90
N ALA A 467 -5.95 44.89 13.04
CA ALA A 467 -7.09 45.47 13.73
C ALA A 467 -6.80 45.71 15.25
N PHE A 468 -5.94 44.87 15.89
CA PHE A 468 -5.61 45.07 17.31
C PHE A 468 -4.75 46.31 17.58
N ILE A 469 -4.00 46.78 16.58
CA ILE A 469 -3.14 47.95 16.71
C ILE A 469 -3.83 49.21 16.15
N THR A 470 -4.94 49.06 15.41
CA THR A 470 -5.67 50.21 14.85
C THR A 470 -6.49 50.84 15.98
N PRO A 471 -6.41 52.19 16.23
CA PRO A 471 -7.31 52.87 17.13
C PRO A 471 -8.75 52.67 16.64
N ASP A 472 -9.72 52.56 17.55
CA ASP A 472 -11.11 52.70 17.21
C ASP A 472 -11.34 54.13 16.78
N GLU A 473 -11.77 54.37 15.52
CA GLU A 473 -12.17 55.69 15.01
C GLU A 473 -13.43 56.17 15.74
#